data_c14866bc4cde8c69127fe8dc9da6a3d9
#
_entry.id   c14866bc4cde8c69127fe8dc9da6a3d9
#
_cell.length_a   1.000
_cell.length_b   1.000
_cell.length_c   1.000
_cell.angle_alpha   90.00
_cell.angle_beta   90.00
_cell.angle_gamma   90.00
#
_symmetry.space_group_name_H-M   'P 1'
#
loop_
_entity.id
_entity.type
_entity.pdbx_description
1 polymer ?
#
loop_
_entity_poly.entity_id
_entity_poly.type
_entity_poly.pdbx_seq_one_letter_code
_entity_poly.pdbx_strand_id
1 'polypeptide(L)'
;ADFSNVGEIVDITAPGVGIRSVRMGGGYTEMDGTSMATPHVAAACALLKTFNPDMGAFEVINTLKGAAIDVGIEGGGTGILNVTDLLKFDNIINGEGSFLHFTSASEYPWNADANCAFSGNAGVNNSTSVLSAKATLGSYQRISFEYKVSSEQNHDYLRFLANGEELFSASGSQNWQTYTCYIPTHGDVLLTWEFSKDASGAAGDDKAYIRNVVLEETLSSVINLSLI
;
A
#
# COMPACT_ATOMS: atom_id res chain seq x y z
N ALA A 1 -19.34 9.79 21.34
CA ALA A 1 -19.94 9.39 22.63
C ALA A 1 -19.86 10.57 23.62
N ASP A 2 -20.80 10.69 24.54
CA ASP A 2 -20.88 11.82 25.48
C ASP A 2 -19.67 11.91 26.42
N PHE A 3 -18.97 10.82 26.61
CA PHE A 3 -17.73 10.75 27.41
C PHE A 3 -16.45 11.03 26.62
N SER A 4 -16.53 11.19 25.29
CA SER A 4 -15.34 11.44 24.47
C SER A 4 -14.82 12.85 24.63
N ASN A 5 -13.51 12.98 24.86
CA ASN A 5 -12.85 14.26 24.74
C ASN A 5 -12.68 14.61 23.25
N VAL A 6 -12.77 15.89 22.95
CA VAL A 6 -12.56 16.48 21.63
C VAL A 6 -11.60 17.65 21.73
N GLY A 7 -10.90 17.98 20.66
CA GLY A 7 -9.99 19.13 20.61
C GLY A 7 -8.78 18.89 19.72
N GLU A 8 -7.93 19.88 19.59
CA GLU A 8 -6.76 19.91 18.70
C GLU A 8 -5.71 18.83 19.01
N ILE A 9 -5.70 18.28 20.24
CA ILE A 9 -4.76 17.23 20.66
C ILE A 9 -5.23 15.82 20.27
N VAL A 10 -6.45 15.67 19.72
CA VAL A 10 -6.95 14.38 19.23
C VAL A 10 -6.41 14.13 17.82
N ASP A 11 -5.63 13.09 17.63
CA ASP A 11 -5.08 12.70 16.34
C ASP A 11 -6.07 11.91 15.49
N ILE A 12 -6.75 10.92 16.10
CA ILE A 12 -7.65 9.99 15.40
C ILE A 12 -8.70 9.47 16.38
N THR A 13 -9.87 9.14 15.88
CA THR A 13 -10.94 8.47 16.65
C THR A 13 -11.07 7.00 16.25
N ALA A 14 -11.59 6.18 17.15
CA ALA A 14 -11.85 4.76 16.90
C ALA A 14 -13.12 4.31 17.67
N PRO A 15 -13.72 3.15 17.30
CA PRO A 15 -14.89 2.62 18.00
C PRO A 15 -14.63 2.41 19.50
N GLY A 16 -15.51 2.95 20.35
CA GLY A 16 -15.38 2.89 21.80
C GLY A 16 -16.71 2.66 22.55
N VAL A 17 -17.79 2.31 21.83
CA VAL A 17 -19.13 2.04 22.42
C VAL A 17 -19.59 0.65 21.99
N GLY A 18 -20.12 -0.14 22.92
CA GLY A 18 -20.59 -1.50 22.69
C GLY A 18 -19.46 -2.47 22.28
N ILE A 19 -18.26 -2.23 22.78
CA ILE A 19 -17.09 -3.05 22.35
C ILE A 19 -17.08 -4.35 23.11
N ARG A 20 -17.33 -5.44 22.35
CA ARG A 20 -17.30 -6.81 22.87
C ARG A 20 -15.88 -7.34 22.90
N SER A 21 -15.41 -7.76 24.06
CA SER A 21 -14.08 -8.34 24.24
C SER A 21 -14.09 -9.46 25.29
N VAL A 22 -12.98 -10.16 25.42
CA VAL A 22 -12.78 -11.23 26.41
C VAL A 22 -12.83 -10.67 27.82
N ARG A 23 -13.38 -11.48 28.74
CA ARG A 23 -13.50 -11.15 30.17
C ARG A 23 -12.57 -12.03 31.00
N MET A 24 -12.00 -11.44 32.07
CA MET A 24 -11.27 -12.19 33.08
C MET A 24 -12.18 -13.29 33.69
N GLY A 25 -11.71 -14.51 33.75
CA GLY A 25 -12.48 -15.66 34.20
C GLY A 25 -13.24 -16.38 33.07
N GLY A 26 -13.11 -15.94 31.84
CA GLY A 26 -13.71 -16.55 30.63
C GLY A 26 -14.99 -15.87 30.14
N GLY A 27 -15.35 -16.14 28.89
CA GLY A 27 -16.49 -15.53 28.21
C GLY A 27 -16.19 -14.15 27.66
N TYR A 28 -17.25 -13.39 27.33
CA TYR A 28 -17.20 -12.07 26.72
C TYR A 28 -17.99 -11.06 27.56
N THR A 29 -17.63 -9.80 27.41
CA THR A 29 -18.37 -8.66 27.97
C THR A 29 -18.36 -7.50 26.98
N GLU A 30 -19.33 -6.61 27.06
CA GLU A 30 -19.38 -5.35 26.32
C GLU A 30 -19.07 -4.20 27.26
N MET A 31 -18.27 -3.24 26.78
CA MET A 31 -17.87 -2.07 27.55
C MET A 31 -17.81 -0.85 26.64
N ASP A 32 -18.02 0.32 27.27
CA ASP A 32 -17.92 1.63 26.63
C ASP A 32 -16.74 2.40 27.23
N GLY A 33 -16.04 3.15 26.39
CA GLY A 33 -14.96 4.03 26.82
C GLY A 33 -13.90 4.28 25.76
N THR A 34 -13.15 5.36 25.91
CA THR A 34 -11.94 5.64 25.11
C THR A 34 -10.87 4.57 25.32
N SER A 35 -10.88 3.89 26.47
CA SER A 35 -10.03 2.71 26.75
C SER A 35 -10.36 1.53 25.82
N MET A 36 -11.57 1.44 25.29
CA MET A 36 -11.97 0.43 24.30
C MET A 36 -11.64 0.86 22.87
N ALA A 37 -11.54 2.15 22.59
CA ALA A 37 -11.08 2.67 21.31
C ALA A 37 -9.56 2.50 21.13
N THR A 38 -8.77 2.67 22.19
CA THR A 38 -7.29 2.58 22.15
C THR A 38 -6.76 1.29 21.54
N PRO A 39 -7.23 0.08 21.89
CA PRO A 39 -6.73 -1.15 21.32
C PRO A 39 -7.00 -1.30 19.80
N HIS A 40 -8.03 -0.66 19.26
CA HIS A 40 -8.25 -0.65 17.82
C HIS A 40 -7.11 0.09 17.09
N VAL A 41 -6.71 1.26 17.61
CA VAL A 41 -5.58 2.02 17.06
C VAL A 41 -4.28 1.26 17.26
N ALA A 42 -4.05 0.67 18.44
CA ALA A 42 -2.86 -0.13 18.72
C ALA A 42 -2.75 -1.35 17.78
N ALA A 43 -3.87 -2.04 17.51
CA ALA A 43 -3.92 -3.15 16.56
C ALA A 43 -3.61 -2.69 15.13
N ALA A 44 -4.13 -1.54 14.69
CA ALA A 44 -3.82 -0.98 13.38
C ALA A 44 -2.32 -0.59 13.26
N CYS A 45 -1.72 -0.03 14.32
CA CYS A 45 -0.27 0.20 14.38
C CYS A 45 0.53 -1.11 14.26
N ALA A 46 0.13 -2.16 14.99
CA ALA A 46 0.78 -3.45 14.93
C ALA A 46 0.67 -4.08 13.54
N LEU A 47 -0.48 -3.93 12.88
CA LEU A 47 -0.71 -4.40 11.52
C LEU A 47 0.25 -3.73 10.53
N LEU A 48 0.37 -2.39 10.56
CA LEU A 48 1.35 -1.67 9.73
C LEU A 48 2.78 -2.12 9.98
N LYS A 49 3.16 -2.31 11.26
CA LYS A 49 4.50 -2.81 11.63
C LYS A 49 4.75 -4.26 11.21
N THR A 50 3.70 -5.04 10.96
CA THR A 50 3.84 -6.41 10.41
C THR A 50 4.26 -6.37 8.94
N PHE A 51 3.71 -5.45 8.16
CA PHE A 51 4.07 -5.28 6.75
C PHE A 51 5.38 -4.51 6.56
N ASN A 52 5.67 -3.54 7.41
CA ASN A 52 6.90 -2.75 7.38
C ASN A 52 7.48 -2.59 8.81
N PRO A 53 8.32 -3.54 9.26
CA PRO A 53 8.90 -3.51 10.61
C PRO A 53 9.72 -2.26 10.92
N ASP A 54 10.36 -1.67 9.91
CA ASP A 54 11.24 -0.51 10.04
C ASP A 54 10.51 0.83 10.01
N MET A 55 9.20 0.82 9.73
CA MET A 55 8.36 2.03 9.73
C MET A 55 8.49 2.80 11.04
N GLY A 56 8.94 4.04 10.99
CA GLY A 56 9.10 4.89 12.17
C GLY A 56 7.76 5.27 12.82
N ALA A 57 7.76 5.67 14.09
CA ALA A 57 6.54 6.03 14.81
C ALA A 57 5.74 7.15 14.10
N PHE A 58 6.42 8.19 13.60
CA PHE A 58 5.78 9.28 12.85
C PHE A 58 5.15 8.79 11.54
N GLU A 59 5.79 7.87 10.84
CA GLU A 59 5.28 7.28 9.61
C GLU A 59 4.03 6.46 9.87
N VAL A 60 4.02 5.63 10.92
CA VAL A 60 2.84 4.88 11.38
C VAL A 60 1.67 5.83 11.67
N ILE A 61 1.90 6.88 12.48
CA ILE A 61 0.86 7.85 12.85
C ILE A 61 0.31 8.54 11.60
N ASN A 62 1.16 9.03 10.71
CA ASN A 62 0.73 9.73 9.51
C ASN A 62 -0.03 8.82 8.53
N THR A 63 0.36 7.56 8.42
CA THR A 63 -0.34 6.56 7.60
C THR A 63 -1.74 6.30 8.15
N LEU A 64 -1.88 6.11 9.46
CA LEU A 64 -3.20 5.94 10.10
C LEU A 64 -4.09 7.17 9.92
N LYS A 65 -3.53 8.36 10.11
CA LYS A 65 -4.25 9.64 9.93
C LYS A 65 -4.66 9.86 8.47
N GLY A 66 -3.81 9.49 7.52
CA GLY A 66 -4.07 9.61 6.09
C GLY A 66 -5.17 8.65 5.59
N ALA A 67 -5.33 7.49 6.23
CA ALA A 67 -6.36 6.51 5.91
C ALA A 67 -7.69 6.74 6.66
N ALA A 68 -7.72 7.65 7.65
CA ALA A 68 -8.91 7.92 8.46
C ALA A 68 -10.04 8.53 7.61
N ILE A 69 -11.28 8.14 7.92
CA ILE A 69 -12.47 8.72 7.28
C ILE A 69 -12.94 9.91 8.10
N ASP A 70 -12.93 11.10 7.48
CA ASP A 70 -13.56 12.28 8.10
C ASP A 70 -15.06 12.07 8.17
N VAL A 71 -15.58 12.08 9.39
CA VAL A 71 -17.02 11.93 9.69
C VAL A 71 -17.62 13.22 10.20
N GLY A 72 -16.94 14.36 10.04
CA GLY A 72 -17.44 15.69 10.40
C GLY A 72 -17.55 15.93 11.92
N ILE A 73 -16.77 15.25 12.75
CA ILE A 73 -16.73 15.47 14.20
C ILE A 73 -15.74 16.59 14.50
N GLU A 74 -16.25 17.74 14.90
CA GLU A 74 -15.39 18.87 15.31
C GLU A 74 -14.49 18.46 16.49
N GLY A 75 -13.18 18.63 16.33
CA GLY A 75 -12.17 18.21 17.31
C GLY A 75 -11.98 16.70 17.44
N GLY A 76 -12.44 15.91 16.46
CA GLY A 76 -12.27 14.44 16.40
C GLY A 76 -10.97 13.98 15.70
N GLY A 77 -10.01 14.87 15.53
CA GLY A 77 -8.76 14.57 14.81
C GLY A 77 -9.00 14.47 13.30
N THR A 78 -8.21 13.61 12.61
CA THR A 78 -8.35 13.39 11.15
C THR A 78 -9.57 12.55 10.76
N GLY A 79 -10.29 11.99 11.73
CA GLY A 79 -11.48 11.19 11.50
C GLY A 79 -11.46 9.84 12.23
N ILE A 80 -12.34 8.93 11.82
CA ILE A 80 -12.42 7.58 12.38
C ILE A 80 -11.41 6.65 11.72
N LEU A 81 -10.74 5.83 12.53
CA LEU A 81 -9.81 4.79 12.08
C LEU A 81 -10.44 3.90 10.99
N ASN A 82 -9.78 3.81 9.85
CA ASN A 82 -10.20 2.99 8.72
C ASN A 82 -9.09 2.01 8.31
N VAL A 83 -9.22 0.77 8.75
CA VAL A 83 -8.25 -0.29 8.43
C VAL A 83 -8.39 -0.78 7.00
N THR A 84 -9.57 -0.65 6.40
CA THR A 84 -9.83 -1.08 5.02
C THR A 84 -9.01 -0.25 4.03
N ASP A 85 -9.02 1.08 4.19
CA ASP A 85 -8.21 1.95 3.33
C ASP A 85 -6.72 1.87 3.65
N LEU A 86 -6.37 1.55 4.90
CA LEU A 86 -5.01 1.32 5.33
C LEU A 86 -4.32 0.19 4.54
N LEU A 87 -5.08 -0.87 4.22
CA LEU A 87 -4.61 -2.05 3.49
C LEU A 87 -5.24 -2.15 2.09
N LYS A 88 -5.82 -1.06 1.59
CA LYS A 88 -6.58 -1.05 0.34
C LYS A 88 -5.79 -1.66 -0.82
N PHE A 89 -4.55 -1.23 -1.00
CA PHE A 89 -3.69 -1.72 -2.06
C PHE A 89 -3.19 -3.14 -1.79
N ASP A 90 -2.81 -3.44 -0.54
CA ASP A 90 -2.19 -4.71 -0.17
C ASP A 90 -3.10 -5.90 -0.46
N ASN A 91 -4.38 -5.77 -0.16
CA ASN A 91 -5.39 -6.81 -0.40
C ASN A 91 -5.72 -7.04 -1.88
N ILE A 92 -5.45 -6.06 -2.73
CA ILE A 92 -5.83 -6.06 -4.14
C ILE A 92 -4.63 -6.37 -5.04
N ILE A 93 -3.45 -5.85 -4.68
CA ILE A 93 -2.27 -5.88 -5.51
C ILE A 93 -1.40 -7.11 -5.22
N ASN A 94 -1.25 -7.53 -3.95
CA ASN A 94 -0.44 -8.69 -3.64
C ASN A 94 -1.00 -9.97 -4.30
N GLY A 95 -0.13 -10.70 -4.98
CA GLY A 95 -0.40 -12.06 -5.41
C GLY A 95 -0.19 -13.06 -4.26
N GLU A 96 -0.49 -14.34 -4.53
CA GLU A 96 -0.38 -15.41 -3.53
C GLU A 96 1.04 -15.50 -2.96
N GLY A 97 1.15 -15.50 -1.65
CA GLY A 97 2.43 -15.59 -0.92
C GLY A 97 3.23 -14.29 -0.84
N SER A 98 2.72 -13.18 -1.37
CA SER A 98 3.35 -11.86 -1.27
C SER A 98 2.69 -11.02 -0.18
N PHE A 99 3.50 -10.23 0.55
CA PHE A 99 3.07 -9.41 1.69
C PHE A 99 3.71 -8.02 1.63
N LEU A 100 3.73 -7.40 0.46
CA LEU A 100 4.19 -6.03 0.30
C LEU A 100 3.13 -5.06 0.82
N HIS A 101 3.58 -3.99 1.49
CA HIS A 101 2.73 -2.87 1.86
C HIS A 101 2.91 -1.74 0.85
N PHE A 102 1.81 -1.39 0.18
CA PHE A 102 1.80 -0.38 -0.88
C PHE A 102 1.29 0.96 -0.39
N THR A 103 2.00 2.01 -0.74
CA THR A 103 1.62 3.39 -0.46
C THR A 103 1.60 4.23 -1.74
N SER A 104 0.70 5.20 -1.81
CA SER A 104 0.67 6.16 -2.91
C SER A 104 0.48 7.56 -2.35
N ALA A 105 1.56 8.33 -2.33
CA ALA A 105 1.64 9.67 -1.72
C ALA A 105 1.99 10.76 -2.74
N SER A 106 1.78 10.53 -4.03
CA SER A 106 1.98 11.52 -5.10
C SER A 106 0.81 12.51 -5.17
N GLU A 107 0.98 13.61 -5.88
CA GLU A 107 -0.08 14.60 -6.13
C GLU A 107 -1.31 13.95 -6.81
N TYR A 108 -1.07 12.94 -7.65
CA TYR A 108 -2.10 12.14 -8.32
C TYR A 108 -1.98 10.69 -7.82
N PRO A 109 -2.54 10.36 -6.64
CA PRO A 109 -2.34 9.05 -6.05
C PRO A 109 -3.01 7.95 -6.87
N TRP A 110 -2.41 6.76 -6.84
CA TRP A 110 -3.07 5.57 -7.35
C TRP A 110 -4.37 5.31 -6.61
N ASN A 111 -5.30 4.70 -7.30
CA ASN A 111 -6.56 4.21 -6.76
C ASN A 111 -6.64 2.70 -6.94
N ALA A 112 -7.62 2.07 -6.29
CA ALA A 112 -7.88 0.65 -6.46
C ALA A 112 -9.39 0.38 -6.54
N ASP A 113 -9.76 -0.59 -7.35
CA ASP A 113 -11.09 -1.22 -7.35
C ASP A 113 -10.98 -2.66 -6.78
N ALA A 114 -11.99 -3.49 -6.97
CA ALA A 114 -11.98 -4.86 -6.45
C ALA A 114 -10.97 -5.80 -7.14
N ASN A 115 -10.37 -5.39 -8.27
CA ASN A 115 -9.59 -6.28 -9.14
C ASN A 115 -8.14 -5.84 -9.35
N CYS A 116 -7.86 -4.53 -9.25
CA CYS A 116 -6.54 -3.99 -9.55
C CYS A 116 -6.34 -2.58 -8.97
N ALA A 117 -5.09 -2.14 -8.89
CA ALA A 117 -4.76 -0.74 -8.71
C ALA A 117 -4.56 -0.05 -10.06
N PHE A 118 -4.83 1.26 -10.12
CA PHE A 118 -4.68 2.06 -11.32
C PHE A 118 -4.21 3.49 -10.99
N SER A 119 -3.47 4.08 -11.94
CA SER A 119 -2.92 5.43 -11.79
C SER A 119 -4.01 6.50 -11.69
N GLY A 120 -3.75 7.55 -10.89
CA GLY A 120 -4.72 8.61 -10.58
C GLY A 120 -4.65 9.86 -11.44
N ASN A 121 -3.73 9.93 -12.42
CA ASN A 121 -3.45 11.12 -13.22
C ASN A 121 -4.10 11.14 -14.61
N ALA A 122 -5.18 10.36 -14.82
CA ALA A 122 -5.93 10.38 -16.08
C ALA A 122 -6.43 11.80 -16.42
N GLY A 123 -6.22 12.25 -17.65
CA GLY A 123 -6.61 13.57 -18.14
C GLY A 123 -5.71 14.72 -17.66
N VAL A 124 -4.61 14.45 -16.95
CA VAL A 124 -3.69 15.47 -16.48
C VAL A 124 -2.33 15.32 -17.15
N ASN A 125 -2.00 16.23 -18.05
CA ASN A 125 -0.70 16.26 -18.74
C ASN A 125 0.43 16.74 -17.81
N ASN A 126 1.68 16.41 -18.15
CA ASN A 126 2.87 16.72 -17.35
C ASN A 126 2.74 16.26 -15.90
N SER A 127 2.20 15.07 -15.68
CA SER A 127 1.91 14.55 -14.35
C SER A 127 2.49 13.15 -14.16
N THR A 128 2.72 12.82 -12.90
CA THR A 128 3.22 11.50 -12.50
C THR A 128 2.40 10.98 -11.33
N SER A 129 1.92 9.74 -11.47
CA SER A 129 1.22 8.98 -10.44
C SER A 129 2.14 7.89 -9.94
N VAL A 130 2.39 7.82 -8.64
CA VAL A 130 3.40 6.92 -8.04
C VAL A 130 2.76 5.99 -7.02
N LEU A 131 3.04 4.71 -7.14
CA LEU A 131 2.76 3.66 -6.15
C LEU A 131 4.08 3.03 -5.72
N SER A 132 4.28 2.85 -4.43
CA SER A 132 5.55 2.35 -3.89
C SER A 132 5.33 1.26 -2.84
N ALA A 133 6.29 0.35 -2.72
CA ALA A 133 6.40 -0.59 -1.62
C ALA A 133 7.87 -0.69 -1.18
N LYS A 134 8.10 -0.76 0.14
CA LYS A 134 9.42 -1.05 0.69
C LYS A 134 9.55 -2.55 0.94
N ALA A 135 10.71 -3.11 0.63
CA ALA A 135 11.02 -4.50 0.90
C ALA A 135 12.48 -4.65 1.35
N THR A 136 12.76 -5.54 2.28
CA THR A 136 14.13 -5.95 2.61
C THR A 136 14.43 -7.22 1.83
N LEU A 137 15.30 -7.12 0.84
CA LEU A 137 15.57 -8.17 -0.13
C LEU A 137 16.84 -8.95 0.21
N GLY A 138 16.76 -10.28 0.11
CA GLY A 138 17.92 -11.15 0.02
C GLY A 138 18.59 -11.06 -1.35
N SER A 139 19.63 -11.87 -1.58
CA SER A 139 20.29 -11.93 -2.89
C SER A 139 19.40 -12.63 -3.91
N TYR A 140 19.27 -12.05 -5.12
CA TYR A 140 18.58 -12.65 -6.27
C TYR A 140 17.08 -12.92 -6.06
N GLN A 141 16.36 -11.97 -5.49
CA GLN A 141 14.91 -12.09 -5.42
C GLN A 141 14.25 -11.78 -6.75
N ARG A 142 13.25 -12.58 -7.10
CA ARG A 142 12.43 -12.42 -8.30
C ARG A 142 11.14 -11.69 -7.94
N ILE A 143 10.79 -10.69 -8.74
CA ILE A 143 9.48 -10.06 -8.69
C ILE A 143 8.71 -10.34 -9.98
N SER A 144 7.42 -10.57 -9.85
CA SER A 144 6.50 -10.62 -10.98
C SER A 144 5.25 -9.79 -10.66
N PHE A 145 4.63 -9.23 -11.67
CA PHE A 145 3.34 -8.55 -11.56
C PHE A 145 2.59 -8.56 -12.89
N GLU A 146 1.28 -8.52 -12.80
CA GLU A 146 0.44 -8.29 -13.97
C GLU A 146 0.21 -6.78 -14.16
N TYR A 147 0.32 -6.33 -15.40
CA TYR A 147 0.08 -4.95 -15.78
C TYR A 147 -0.80 -4.84 -17.02
N LYS A 148 -1.50 -3.73 -17.13
CA LYS A 148 -2.22 -3.27 -18.31
C LYS A 148 -1.92 -1.78 -18.49
N VAL A 149 -1.72 -1.34 -19.73
CA VAL A 149 -1.59 0.08 -20.07
C VAL A 149 -2.63 0.44 -21.12
N SER A 150 -3.26 1.59 -20.94
CA SER A 150 -4.22 2.15 -21.87
C SER A 150 -3.96 3.65 -21.97
N SER A 151 -2.97 4.03 -22.79
CA SER A 151 -2.42 5.38 -22.87
C SER A 151 -1.91 5.71 -24.27
N GLU A 152 -1.39 6.92 -24.44
CA GLU A 152 -0.76 7.34 -25.69
C GLU A 152 0.55 6.58 -25.92
N GLN A 153 0.71 6.01 -27.12
CA GLN A 153 1.86 5.20 -27.51
C GLN A 153 3.13 6.06 -27.60
N ASN A 154 4.20 5.65 -26.91
CA ASN A 154 5.52 6.31 -26.90
C ASN A 154 5.55 7.71 -26.27
N HIS A 155 4.51 8.10 -25.53
CA HIS A 155 4.39 9.37 -24.85
C HIS A 155 4.15 9.20 -23.36
N ASP A 156 3.16 8.38 -22.99
CA ASP A 156 2.86 8.06 -21.60
C ASP A 156 3.42 6.69 -21.25
N TYR A 157 4.05 6.56 -20.09
CA TYR A 157 4.73 5.33 -19.70
C TYR A 157 4.39 4.85 -18.30
N LEU A 158 4.07 3.56 -18.20
CA LEU A 158 4.20 2.82 -16.95
C LEU A 158 5.65 2.36 -16.81
N ARG A 159 6.30 2.68 -15.69
CA ARG A 159 7.65 2.23 -15.34
C ARG A 159 7.63 1.45 -14.04
N PHE A 160 8.51 0.47 -13.94
CA PHE A 160 8.82 -0.20 -12.67
C PHE A 160 10.29 0.04 -12.35
N LEU A 161 10.55 0.53 -11.13
CA LEU A 161 11.87 0.91 -10.68
C LEU A 161 12.21 0.21 -9.35
N ALA A 162 13.49 -0.11 -9.13
CA ALA A 162 14.04 -0.53 -7.85
C ALA A 162 15.12 0.47 -7.43
N ASN A 163 14.95 1.13 -6.28
CA ASN A 163 15.82 2.22 -5.82
C ASN A 163 16.08 3.29 -6.90
N GLY A 164 15.08 3.58 -7.75
CA GLY A 164 15.18 4.57 -8.82
C GLY A 164 15.81 4.05 -10.12
N GLU A 165 16.31 2.82 -10.17
CA GLU A 165 16.76 2.18 -11.40
C GLU A 165 15.55 1.59 -12.15
N GLU A 166 15.37 1.98 -13.42
CA GLU A 166 14.29 1.47 -14.27
C GLU A 166 14.59 0.02 -14.71
N LEU A 167 13.71 -0.89 -14.34
CA LEU A 167 13.78 -2.30 -14.72
C LEU A 167 12.77 -2.66 -15.82
N PHE A 168 11.74 -1.83 -16.01
CA PHE A 168 10.69 -2.08 -16.97
C PHE A 168 9.98 -0.78 -17.36
N SER A 169 9.56 -0.73 -18.64
CA SER A 169 8.61 0.29 -19.11
C SER A 169 7.64 -0.24 -20.16
N ALA A 170 6.44 0.32 -20.18
CA ALA A 170 5.38 0.02 -21.14
C ALA A 170 4.57 1.27 -21.48
N SER A 171 4.11 1.37 -22.73
CA SER A 171 3.26 2.47 -23.19
C SER A 171 2.22 1.99 -24.22
N GLY A 172 1.27 2.84 -24.54
CA GLY A 172 0.24 2.56 -25.55
C GLY A 172 -0.90 1.70 -25.02
N SER A 173 -1.54 0.95 -25.91
CA SER A 173 -2.68 0.11 -25.57
C SER A 173 -2.26 -1.35 -25.48
N GLN A 174 -2.10 -1.85 -24.26
CA GLN A 174 -1.69 -3.23 -23.96
C GLN A 174 -2.69 -3.86 -23.01
N ASN A 175 -3.20 -5.06 -23.35
CA ASN A 175 -4.00 -5.88 -22.45
C ASN A 175 -3.16 -6.43 -21.29
N TRP A 176 -3.80 -7.05 -20.30
CA TRP A 176 -3.12 -7.70 -19.18
C TRP A 176 -2.02 -8.63 -19.64
N GLN A 177 -0.82 -8.38 -19.14
CA GLN A 177 0.40 -9.16 -19.34
C GLN A 177 1.13 -9.31 -18.03
N THR A 178 1.96 -10.35 -17.91
CA THR A 178 2.84 -10.57 -16.77
C THR A 178 4.24 -10.10 -17.11
N TYR A 179 4.81 -9.28 -16.26
CA TYR A 179 6.24 -8.97 -16.27
C TYR A 179 6.94 -9.70 -15.13
N THR A 180 8.15 -10.17 -15.36
CA THR A 180 8.97 -10.85 -14.35
C THR A 180 10.43 -10.48 -14.55
N CYS A 181 11.10 -10.11 -13.46
CA CYS A 181 12.55 -9.86 -13.46
C CYS A 181 13.19 -10.25 -12.13
N TYR A 182 14.53 -10.32 -12.13
CA TYR A 182 15.32 -10.33 -10.90
C TYR A 182 15.64 -8.89 -10.50
N ILE A 183 15.51 -8.58 -9.21
CA ILE A 183 15.87 -7.26 -8.68
C ILE A 183 17.40 -7.27 -8.47
N PRO A 184 18.16 -6.34 -9.09
CA PRO A 184 19.61 -6.36 -9.09
C PRO A 184 20.23 -5.89 -7.76
N THR A 185 19.42 -5.44 -6.81
CA THR A 185 19.84 -4.90 -5.51
C THR A 185 19.39 -5.80 -4.37
N HIS A 186 20.03 -5.69 -3.21
CA HIS A 186 19.71 -6.41 -1.98
C HIS A 186 19.67 -5.41 -0.80
N GLY A 187 19.18 -5.87 0.36
CA GLY A 187 18.93 -5.01 1.53
C GLY A 187 17.62 -4.24 1.38
N ASP A 188 17.58 -3.02 1.90
CA ASP A 188 16.37 -2.20 1.84
C ASP A 188 16.20 -1.61 0.44
N VAL A 189 15.10 -1.98 -0.21
CA VAL A 189 14.78 -1.59 -1.58
C VAL A 189 13.42 -0.92 -1.63
N LEU A 190 13.38 0.24 -2.28
CA LEU A 190 12.13 0.91 -2.66
C LEU A 190 11.73 0.43 -4.04
N LEU A 191 10.63 -0.31 -4.12
CA LEU A 191 9.96 -0.71 -5.34
C LEU A 191 8.96 0.37 -5.73
N THR A 192 8.97 0.81 -6.98
CA THR A 192 8.12 1.92 -7.45
C THR A 192 7.48 1.57 -8.79
N TRP A 193 6.15 1.73 -8.87
CA TRP A 193 5.39 1.73 -10.11
C TRP A 193 4.96 3.16 -10.40
N GLU A 194 5.42 3.69 -11.50
CA GLU A 194 5.24 5.08 -11.88
C GLU A 194 4.52 5.17 -13.22
N PHE A 195 3.42 5.92 -13.28
CA PHE A 195 2.79 6.27 -14.54
C PHE A 195 2.98 7.76 -14.82
N SER A 196 3.80 8.07 -15.81
CA SER A 196 4.12 9.43 -16.23
C SER A 196 3.49 9.77 -17.55
N LYS A 197 2.96 11.00 -17.64
CA LYS A 197 2.33 11.58 -18.82
C LYS A 197 3.15 12.75 -19.32
N ASP A 198 3.21 12.89 -20.65
CA ASP A 198 3.88 14.01 -21.30
C ASP A 198 3.03 15.30 -21.34
N ALA A 199 3.46 16.27 -22.14
CA ALA A 199 2.87 17.60 -22.18
C ALA A 199 1.50 17.66 -22.91
N SER A 200 1.12 16.64 -23.68
CA SER A 200 -0.08 16.69 -24.50
C SER A 200 -0.57 15.31 -24.90
N GLY A 201 -1.83 15.20 -25.22
CA GLY A 201 -2.44 13.97 -25.70
C GLY A 201 -3.06 13.13 -24.58
N ALA A 202 -3.93 12.25 -24.99
CA ALA A 202 -4.49 11.18 -24.17
C ALA A 202 -5.06 10.11 -25.12
N ALA A 203 -4.94 8.85 -24.75
CA ALA A 203 -5.51 7.74 -25.50
C ALA A 203 -6.04 6.65 -24.57
N GLY A 204 -7.12 6.00 -25.00
CA GLY A 204 -7.73 4.92 -24.23
C GLY A 204 -8.30 5.40 -22.90
N ASP A 205 -8.03 4.63 -21.82
CA ASP A 205 -8.44 4.96 -20.45
C ASP A 205 -7.54 6.02 -19.81
N ASP A 206 -6.43 6.34 -20.48
CA ASP A 206 -5.38 7.25 -20.00
C ASP A 206 -4.81 6.85 -18.65
N LYS A 207 -4.55 5.54 -18.47
CA LYS A 207 -4.16 4.91 -17.20
C LYS A 207 -3.22 3.74 -17.38
N ALA A 208 -2.48 3.49 -16.31
CA ALA A 208 -1.81 2.21 -16.07
C ALA A 208 -2.50 1.45 -14.94
N TYR A 209 -2.40 0.12 -14.98
CA TYR A 209 -3.03 -0.80 -14.04
C TYR A 209 -2.03 -1.85 -13.60
N ILE A 210 -2.06 -2.26 -12.32
CA ILE A 210 -1.27 -3.38 -11.80
C ILE A 210 -2.10 -4.25 -10.85
N ARG A 211 -1.73 -5.54 -10.77
CA ARG A 211 -2.24 -6.53 -9.82
C ARG A 211 -1.29 -7.72 -9.73
N ASN A 212 -1.56 -8.67 -8.85
CA ASN A 212 -0.82 -9.93 -8.68
C ASN A 212 0.69 -9.70 -8.56
N VAL A 213 1.10 -8.76 -7.71
CA VAL A 213 2.51 -8.53 -7.42
C VAL A 213 2.99 -9.63 -6.48
N VAL A 214 3.96 -10.43 -6.95
CA VAL A 214 4.57 -11.51 -6.20
C VAL A 214 6.07 -11.25 -6.08
N LEU A 215 6.53 -11.15 -4.85
CA LEU A 215 7.96 -11.11 -4.52
C LEU A 215 8.35 -12.50 -4.02
N GLU A 216 9.09 -13.24 -4.84
CA GLU A 216 9.51 -14.60 -4.51
C GLU A 216 10.90 -14.58 -3.86
N GLU A 217 11.04 -15.23 -2.72
CA GLU A 217 12.35 -15.57 -2.21
C GLU A 217 12.93 -16.69 -3.09
N THR A 218 14.03 -16.41 -3.79
CA THR A 218 14.82 -17.49 -4.36
C THR A 218 15.52 -18.19 -3.21
N LEU A 219 15.04 -19.39 -2.86
CA LEU A 219 15.81 -20.29 -2.02
C LEU A 219 17.15 -20.49 -2.69
N SER A 220 18.19 -19.88 -2.13
CA SER A 220 19.56 -20.27 -2.40
C SER A 220 19.65 -21.74 -2.05
N SER A 221 19.57 -22.61 -3.06
CA SER A 221 19.90 -24.02 -2.89
C SER A 221 21.37 -24.08 -2.49
N VAL A 222 21.63 -24.08 -1.20
CA VAL A 222 22.93 -24.49 -0.68
C VAL A 222 23.08 -25.96 -1.04
N ILE A 223 23.69 -26.23 -2.19
CA ILE A 223 24.18 -27.56 -2.50
C ILE A 223 25.34 -27.78 -1.53
N ASN A 224 25.03 -28.39 -0.39
CA ASN A 224 26.05 -28.97 0.48
C ASN A 224 26.64 -30.18 -0.25
N LEU A 225 27.64 -29.92 -1.09
CA LEU A 225 28.58 -30.96 -1.54
C LEU A 225 29.42 -31.35 -0.32
N SER A 226 28.94 -32.29 0.48
CA SER A 226 29.82 -33.05 1.35
C SER A 226 30.71 -33.92 0.47
N LEU A 227 31.96 -33.50 0.26
CA LEU A 227 33.01 -34.34 -0.28
C LEU A 227 33.23 -35.47 0.73
N ILE A 228 32.98 -36.70 0.29
CA ILE A 228 33.39 -37.95 0.93
C ILE A 228 34.89 -38.15 0.72
#